data_f14d6df4e1d32e895c295826acc0b365
#
_entry.id   f14d6df4e1d32e895c295826acc0b365
#
_cell.length_a   1.000
_cell.length_b   1.000
_cell.length_c   1.000
_cell.angle_alpha   90.00
_cell.angle_beta   90.00
_cell.angle_gamma   90.00
#
_symmetry.space_group_name_H-M   'P 1'
#
loop_
_entity.id
_entity.type
_entity.pdbx_description
1 polymer ?
#
loop_
_entity_poly.entity_id
_entity_poly.type
_entity_poly.pdbx_seq_one_letter_code
_entity_poly.pdbx_strand_id
1 'polypeptide(L)'
;MTVKVGINGFGRIGRNIFRQALNDDGFDVVAINDLTDAEMLAHLLKYDSVHGKLDATVEVDGSDLVVNGKKIHVYSEFDPANIGWKNHDVEVVIESTGRFTNRKDAAKHLEAGAKKVIVSAPASDDDFTVVMGVNEEEYDAANHHIISNASCTTNCLAPFAKVLDEAFGIKRGLMTTIHAYTNDQQILDLPHKDYRRARAAAENIIPTSTGAAKAVGKVLPNLNGKLNGMAVRVPVSDGSVVDLVAELDKNVTAEEVNEAFKNAAEGNLKGILAYTDEPIVSKDIVGDAHSSIIDGLSTMVLEDNLVKVVSWYDNEMGYSTRCVDLAKFLKEKGL
;
A
#
# COMPACT_ATOMS: atom_id res chain seq x y z
N MET A 1 -9.56 2.62 -21.02
CA MET A 1 -9.65 4.09 -20.86
C MET A 1 -8.51 4.50 -19.94
N THR A 2 -7.72 5.51 -20.28
CA THR A 2 -6.60 5.98 -19.48
C THR A 2 -7.08 6.96 -18.41
N VAL A 3 -6.67 6.78 -17.15
CA VAL A 3 -6.92 7.72 -16.06
C VAL A 3 -5.80 8.74 -15.96
N LYS A 4 -6.12 10.04 -15.95
CA LYS A 4 -5.13 11.12 -15.75
C LYS A 4 -4.92 11.36 -14.25
N VAL A 5 -3.70 11.22 -13.81
CA VAL A 5 -3.33 11.20 -12.39
C VAL A 5 -2.38 12.34 -12.02
N GLY A 6 -2.66 12.99 -10.90
CA GLY A 6 -1.73 13.85 -10.19
C GLY A 6 -1.15 13.14 -8.96
N ILE A 7 0.12 13.32 -8.67
CA ILE A 7 0.75 12.77 -7.47
C ILE A 7 1.15 13.94 -6.55
N ASN A 8 0.59 13.98 -5.34
CA ASN A 8 1.01 14.91 -4.30
C ASN A 8 1.95 14.22 -3.32
N GLY A 9 3.21 14.64 -3.29
CA GLY A 9 4.30 13.99 -2.56
C GLY A 9 5.03 12.95 -3.41
N PHE A 10 6.20 13.31 -3.92
CA PHE A 10 7.03 12.45 -4.76
C PHE A 10 8.12 11.75 -3.94
N GLY A 11 7.73 11.28 -2.74
CA GLY A 11 8.54 10.44 -1.85
C GLY A 11 8.67 8.99 -2.34
N ARG A 12 8.97 8.05 -1.44
CA ARG A 12 9.09 6.61 -1.78
C ARG A 12 7.88 6.09 -2.54
N ILE A 13 6.68 6.24 -1.97
CA ILE A 13 5.45 5.70 -2.56
C ILE A 13 5.10 6.43 -3.85
N GLY A 14 5.14 7.76 -3.90
CA GLY A 14 4.85 8.51 -5.12
C GLY A 14 5.76 8.13 -6.29
N ARG A 15 7.08 7.94 -6.04
CA ARG A 15 8.01 7.49 -7.09
C ARG A 15 7.78 6.03 -7.51
N ASN A 16 7.43 5.13 -6.58
CA ASN A 16 7.14 3.74 -6.94
C ASN A 16 5.84 3.62 -7.73
N ILE A 17 4.80 4.41 -7.40
CA ILE A 17 3.60 4.53 -8.23
C ILE A 17 3.96 5.02 -9.63
N PHE A 18 4.79 6.05 -9.73
CA PHE A 18 5.24 6.58 -11.03
C PHE A 18 6.01 5.53 -11.83
N ARG A 19 6.91 4.77 -11.20
CA ARG A 19 7.67 3.68 -11.85
C ARG A 19 6.75 2.58 -12.40
N GLN A 20 5.70 2.20 -11.64
CA GLN A 20 4.68 1.25 -12.11
C GLN A 20 3.90 1.80 -13.32
N ALA A 21 3.54 3.08 -13.26
CA ALA A 21 2.78 3.75 -14.31
C ALA A 21 3.49 3.81 -15.66
N LEU A 22 4.83 3.79 -15.69
CA LEU A 22 5.60 3.90 -16.94
C LEU A 22 5.33 2.77 -17.94
N ASN A 23 4.87 1.62 -17.47
CA ASN A 23 4.59 0.44 -18.27
C ASN A 23 3.08 0.11 -18.32
N ASP A 24 2.21 1.05 -17.93
CA ASP A 24 0.76 0.84 -17.87
C ASP A 24 0.03 1.89 -18.73
N ASP A 25 -0.49 1.48 -19.88
CA ASP A 25 -1.23 2.34 -20.81
C ASP A 25 -2.57 2.86 -20.23
N GLY A 26 -3.06 2.26 -19.17
CA GLY A 26 -4.29 2.65 -18.46
C GLY A 26 -4.10 3.76 -17.42
N PHE A 27 -2.85 4.14 -17.12
CA PHE A 27 -2.51 5.08 -16.04
C PHE A 27 -1.54 6.14 -16.53
N ASP A 28 -1.93 7.41 -16.47
CA ASP A 28 -1.18 8.54 -17.04
C ASP A 28 -0.88 9.60 -15.98
N VAL A 29 0.37 9.64 -15.48
CA VAL A 29 0.82 10.74 -14.61
C VAL A 29 1.08 11.98 -15.44
N VAL A 30 0.32 13.04 -15.20
CA VAL A 30 0.39 14.31 -15.95
C VAL A 30 0.99 15.46 -15.14
N ALA A 31 0.92 15.38 -13.81
CA ALA A 31 1.46 16.38 -12.91
C ALA A 31 1.88 15.77 -11.56
N ILE A 32 2.88 16.40 -10.95
CA ILE A 32 3.41 16.06 -9.62
C ILE A 32 3.44 17.35 -8.79
N ASN A 33 3.24 17.23 -7.49
CA ASN A 33 3.54 18.30 -6.54
C ASN A 33 4.52 17.79 -5.49
N ASP A 34 5.63 18.49 -5.32
CA ASP A 34 6.59 18.26 -4.25
C ASP A 34 7.32 19.57 -3.93
N LEU A 35 7.78 19.74 -2.69
CA LEU A 35 8.50 20.96 -2.28
C LEU A 35 9.99 20.94 -2.66
N THR A 36 10.44 19.82 -3.22
CA THR A 36 11.82 19.61 -3.69
C THR A 36 11.95 20.06 -5.13
N ASP A 37 13.14 20.54 -5.53
CA ASP A 37 13.42 20.95 -6.93
C ASP A 37 13.39 19.76 -7.90
N ALA A 38 13.17 20.07 -9.17
CA ALA A 38 13.01 19.07 -10.23
C ALA A 38 14.29 18.22 -10.46
N GLU A 39 15.47 18.81 -10.27
CA GLU A 39 16.76 18.11 -10.42
C GLU A 39 16.90 17.00 -9.38
N MET A 40 16.56 17.28 -8.12
CA MET A 40 16.59 16.27 -7.05
C MET A 40 15.51 15.22 -7.27
N LEU A 41 14.31 15.61 -7.69
CA LEU A 41 13.23 14.68 -8.02
C LEU A 41 13.62 13.74 -9.15
N ALA A 42 14.23 14.28 -10.23
CA ALA A 42 14.75 13.51 -11.35
C ALA A 42 15.84 12.52 -10.91
N HIS A 43 16.78 12.99 -10.06
CA HIS A 43 17.83 12.14 -9.51
C HIS A 43 17.27 10.95 -8.71
N LEU A 44 16.35 11.23 -7.76
CA LEU A 44 15.74 10.21 -6.91
C LEU A 44 14.76 9.29 -7.66
N LEU A 45 14.17 9.74 -8.76
CA LEU A 45 13.39 8.87 -9.64
C LEU A 45 14.28 7.89 -10.41
N LYS A 46 15.42 8.40 -10.90
CA LYS A 46 16.38 7.63 -11.70
C LYS A 46 17.14 6.59 -10.88
N TYR A 47 17.56 6.96 -9.67
CA TYR A 47 18.37 6.10 -8.81
C TYR A 47 17.63 5.79 -7.51
N ASP A 48 17.44 4.53 -7.23
CA ASP A 48 16.78 4.05 -6.02
C ASP A 48 17.62 2.97 -5.35
N SER A 49 17.85 3.12 -4.04
CA SER A 49 18.71 2.19 -3.28
C SER A 49 18.08 0.81 -3.08
N VAL A 50 16.75 0.72 -3.16
CA VAL A 50 15.97 -0.53 -2.99
C VAL A 50 15.66 -1.15 -4.35
N HIS A 51 15.05 -0.37 -5.24
CA HIS A 51 14.52 -0.83 -6.53
C HIS A 51 15.47 -0.60 -7.71
N GLY A 52 16.68 -0.09 -7.45
CA GLY A 52 17.72 0.08 -8.46
C GLY A 52 17.46 1.24 -9.43
N LYS A 53 18.29 1.29 -10.46
CA LYS A 53 18.21 2.30 -11.50
C LYS A 53 16.98 2.10 -12.39
N LEU A 54 16.21 3.17 -12.60
CA LEU A 54 15.05 3.15 -13.50
C LEU A 54 15.52 2.93 -14.95
N ASP A 55 14.88 2.02 -15.65
CA ASP A 55 15.10 1.81 -17.10
C ASP A 55 14.23 2.77 -17.92
N ALA A 56 14.59 4.05 -17.84
CA ALA A 56 13.95 5.13 -18.57
C ALA A 56 14.91 6.31 -18.69
N THR A 57 14.69 7.16 -19.72
CA THR A 57 15.33 8.48 -19.77
C THR A 57 14.63 9.41 -18.79
N VAL A 58 15.40 10.08 -17.92
CA VAL A 58 14.89 11.07 -16.98
C VAL A 58 15.70 12.34 -17.13
N GLU A 59 15.05 13.40 -17.56
CA GLU A 59 15.62 14.72 -17.83
C GLU A 59 14.79 15.80 -17.10
N VAL A 60 15.32 17.02 -17.03
CA VAL A 60 14.67 18.19 -16.48
C VAL A 60 14.55 19.25 -17.56
N ASP A 61 13.38 19.87 -17.69
CA ASP A 61 13.13 21.02 -18.58
C ASP A 61 12.50 22.16 -17.76
N GLY A 62 13.34 23.09 -17.34
CA GLY A 62 12.96 24.14 -16.41
C GLY A 62 12.63 23.57 -15.02
N SER A 63 11.38 23.71 -14.58
CA SER A 63 10.88 23.11 -13.33
C SER A 63 10.17 21.77 -13.53
N ASP A 64 10.09 21.27 -14.77
CA ASP A 64 9.32 20.06 -15.10
C ASP A 64 10.23 18.85 -15.28
N LEU A 65 9.69 17.66 -15.09
CA LEU A 65 10.34 16.41 -15.46
C LEU A 65 10.01 16.02 -16.90
N VAL A 66 10.99 15.43 -17.59
CA VAL A 66 10.78 14.79 -18.89
C VAL A 66 11.21 13.33 -18.78
N VAL A 67 10.26 12.41 -18.86
CA VAL A 67 10.53 10.97 -18.74
C VAL A 67 10.11 10.26 -20.01
N ASN A 68 11.06 9.57 -20.66
CA ASN A 68 10.87 8.96 -21.98
C ASN A 68 10.30 9.94 -23.02
N GLY A 69 10.75 11.20 -22.97
CA GLY A 69 10.28 12.27 -23.86
C GLY A 69 8.92 12.87 -23.51
N LYS A 70 8.21 12.34 -22.49
CA LYS A 70 6.95 12.88 -22.00
C LYS A 70 7.21 13.90 -20.91
N LYS A 71 6.65 15.10 -21.06
CA LYS A 71 6.72 16.16 -20.07
C LYS A 71 5.68 15.96 -18.97
N ILE A 72 6.12 16.06 -17.70
CA ILE A 72 5.30 15.97 -16.49
C ILE A 72 5.50 17.26 -15.72
N HIS A 73 4.43 17.99 -15.51
CA HIS A 73 4.50 19.27 -14.80
C HIS A 73 4.78 19.07 -13.31
N VAL A 74 5.70 19.85 -12.76
CA VAL A 74 6.05 19.80 -11.33
C VAL A 74 5.61 21.10 -10.65
N TYR A 75 4.65 20.98 -9.74
CA TYR A 75 4.24 22.04 -8.82
C TYR A 75 5.09 22.01 -7.55
N SER A 76 5.19 23.15 -6.85
CA SER A 76 5.83 23.28 -5.54
C SER A 76 4.93 24.06 -4.59
N GLU A 77 3.72 23.54 -4.38
CA GLU A 77 2.69 24.16 -3.56
C GLU A 77 2.58 23.48 -2.19
N PHE A 78 2.58 24.28 -1.14
CA PHE A 78 2.44 23.79 0.22
C PHE A 78 0.97 23.44 0.57
N ASP A 79 0.03 24.26 0.10
CA ASP A 79 -1.41 24.02 0.29
C ASP A 79 -2.00 23.31 -0.94
N PRO A 80 -2.57 22.11 -0.77
CA PRO A 80 -3.16 21.35 -1.87
C PRO A 80 -4.24 22.10 -2.66
N ALA A 81 -4.94 23.06 -2.07
CA ALA A 81 -5.94 23.88 -2.74
C ALA A 81 -5.36 24.77 -3.87
N ASN A 82 -4.07 25.08 -3.81
CA ASN A 82 -3.37 25.94 -4.77
C ASN A 82 -2.73 25.14 -5.92
N ILE A 83 -2.74 23.81 -5.87
CA ILE A 83 -2.16 23.00 -6.92
C ILE A 83 -3.07 23.03 -8.15
N GLY A 84 -2.50 23.32 -9.30
CA GLY A 84 -3.26 23.52 -10.55
C GLY A 84 -3.72 22.22 -11.22
N TRP A 85 -4.29 21.24 -10.50
CA TRP A 85 -4.73 19.97 -11.08
C TRP A 85 -5.64 20.12 -12.29
N LYS A 86 -6.54 21.11 -12.24
CA LYS A 86 -7.46 21.42 -13.33
C LYS A 86 -6.76 21.79 -14.65
N ASN A 87 -5.54 22.36 -14.58
CA ASN A 87 -4.80 22.79 -15.77
C ASN A 87 -4.29 21.60 -16.60
N HIS A 88 -4.26 20.40 -16.01
CA HIS A 88 -3.78 19.18 -16.63
C HIS A 88 -4.88 18.12 -16.75
N ASP A 89 -6.15 18.48 -16.53
CA ASP A 89 -7.30 17.57 -16.54
C ASP A 89 -7.10 16.37 -15.60
N VAL A 90 -6.47 16.57 -14.45
CA VAL A 90 -6.27 15.51 -13.47
C VAL A 90 -7.62 15.00 -12.98
N GLU A 91 -7.84 13.71 -13.11
CA GLU A 91 -9.07 13.05 -12.66
C GLU A 91 -8.92 12.50 -11.25
N VAL A 92 -7.80 11.84 -10.97
CA VAL A 92 -7.49 11.26 -9.67
C VAL A 92 -6.20 11.86 -9.14
N VAL A 93 -6.22 12.31 -7.89
CA VAL A 93 -4.99 12.67 -7.16
C VAL A 93 -4.62 11.53 -6.22
N ILE A 94 -3.36 11.11 -6.24
CA ILE A 94 -2.80 10.25 -5.21
C ILE A 94 -2.08 11.12 -4.20
N GLU A 95 -2.65 11.18 -2.99
CA GLU A 95 -2.07 11.88 -1.85
C GLU A 95 -1.07 10.97 -1.14
N SER A 96 0.21 11.20 -1.34
CA SER A 96 1.31 10.38 -0.82
C SER A 96 2.35 11.16 0.03
N THR A 97 1.97 12.34 0.54
CA THR A 97 2.81 13.12 1.46
C THR A 97 2.82 12.57 2.88
N GLY A 98 1.82 11.78 3.26
CA GLY A 98 1.57 11.34 4.62
C GLY A 98 1.08 12.46 5.57
N ARG A 99 0.78 13.65 5.06
CA ARG A 99 0.33 14.82 5.85
C ARG A 99 -1.18 15.01 5.80
N PHE A 100 -1.79 14.89 4.65
CA PHE A 100 -3.21 15.17 4.41
C PHE A 100 -4.02 13.87 4.46
N THR A 101 -3.99 13.20 5.62
CA THR A 101 -4.59 11.88 5.84
C THR A 101 -5.98 11.92 6.49
N ASN A 102 -6.60 13.08 6.54
CA ASN A 102 -7.98 13.24 6.97
C ASN A 102 -8.83 13.83 5.84
N ARG A 103 -10.14 13.59 5.90
CA ARG A 103 -11.07 14.03 4.87
C ARG A 103 -10.98 15.54 4.57
N LYS A 104 -10.93 16.37 5.60
CA LYS A 104 -10.94 17.83 5.45
C LYS A 104 -9.75 18.33 4.66
N ASP A 105 -8.55 17.80 4.95
CA ASP A 105 -7.33 18.26 4.30
C ASP A 105 -7.20 17.64 2.90
N ALA A 106 -7.56 16.37 2.72
CA ALA A 106 -7.53 15.71 1.42
C ALA A 106 -8.55 16.31 0.44
N ALA A 107 -9.70 16.82 0.92
CA ALA A 107 -10.72 17.47 0.09
C ALA A 107 -10.23 18.71 -0.63
N LYS A 108 -9.15 19.36 -0.19
CA LYS A 108 -8.52 20.48 -0.88
C LYS A 108 -8.07 20.15 -2.29
N HIS A 109 -7.73 18.89 -2.56
CA HIS A 109 -7.43 18.44 -3.93
C HIS A 109 -8.66 18.49 -4.86
N LEU A 110 -9.87 18.27 -4.31
CA LEU A 110 -11.12 18.42 -5.06
C LEU A 110 -11.37 19.89 -5.40
N GLU A 111 -11.10 20.80 -4.46
CA GLU A 111 -11.17 22.26 -4.66
C GLU A 111 -10.19 22.69 -5.76
N ALA A 112 -9.01 22.06 -5.83
CA ALA A 112 -8.00 22.29 -6.86
C ALA A 112 -8.33 21.67 -8.23
N GLY A 113 -9.45 20.94 -8.36
CA GLY A 113 -10.01 20.45 -9.61
C GLY A 113 -9.90 18.95 -9.87
N ALA A 114 -9.38 18.16 -8.94
CA ALA A 114 -9.44 16.69 -9.02
C ALA A 114 -10.90 16.20 -8.84
N LYS A 115 -11.23 15.05 -9.44
CA LYS A 115 -12.54 14.42 -9.26
C LYS A 115 -12.55 13.48 -8.07
N LYS A 116 -11.45 12.76 -7.85
CA LYS A 116 -11.25 11.79 -6.76
C LYS A 116 -9.87 11.96 -6.14
N VAL A 117 -9.77 11.57 -4.87
CA VAL A 117 -8.51 11.55 -4.12
C VAL A 117 -8.31 10.17 -3.52
N ILE A 118 -7.18 9.53 -3.82
CA ILE A 118 -6.71 8.33 -3.17
C ILE A 118 -5.67 8.75 -2.13
N VAL A 119 -5.96 8.52 -0.86
CA VAL A 119 -5.00 8.71 0.23
C VAL A 119 -4.18 7.43 0.38
N SER A 120 -2.87 7.52 0.15
CA SER A 120 -1.94 6.38 0.22
C SER A 120 -1.51 6.07 1.66
N ALA A 121 -2.45 6.11 2.59
CA ALA A 121 -2.30 5.82 4.00
C ALA A 121 -3.66 5.53 4.64
N PRO A 122 -3.71 4.93 5.84
CA PRO A 122 -4.94 4.93 6.62
C PRO A 122 -5.43 6.36 6.84
N ALA A 123 -6.67 6.62 6.48
CA ALA A 123 -7.27 7.94 6.62
C ALA A 123 -8.32 7.99 7.74
N SER A 124 -8.59 9.21 8.22
CA SER A 124 -9.68 9.49 9.15
C SER A 124 -10.79 10.27 8.44
N ASP A 125 -12.03 9.89 8.75
CA ASP A 125 -13.24 10.49 8.18
C ASP A 125 -13.30 10.43 6.63
N ASP A 126 -12.58 9.46 6.04
CA ASP A 126 -12.64 9.15 4.62
C ASP A 126 -14.04 8.68 4.19
N ASP A 127 -14.39 8.87 2.93
CA ASP A 127 -15.69 8.41 2.41
C ASP A 127 -15.71 6.88 2.28
N PHE A 128 -14.55 6.29 1.96
CA PHE A 128 -14.42 4.85 1.75
C PHE A 128 -12.98 4.38 1.99
N THR A 129 -12.81 3.37 2.83
CA THR A 129 -11.54 2.63 2.95
C THR A 129 -11.63 1.37 2.12
N VAL A 130 -10.70 1.18 1.19
CA VAL A 130 -10.71 0.04 0.27
C VAL A 130 -9.42 -0.78 0.34
N VAL A 131 -9.56 -2.09 0.16
CA VAL A 131 -8.49 -3.04 -0.14
C VAL A 131 -8.91 -3.82 -1.37
N MET A 132 -8.15 -3.69 -2.45
CA MET A 132 -8.42 -4.37 -3.72
C MET A 132 -8.41 -5.90 -3.53
N GLY A 133 -9.41 -6.59 -4.11
CA GLY A 133 -9.68 -8.02 -3.91
C GLY A 133 -10.52 -8.33 -2.66
N VAL A 134 -10.85 -7.31 -1.86
CA VAL A 134 -11.58 -7.51 -0.60
C VAL A 134 -12.96 -6.86 -0.63
N ASN A 135 -13.04 -5.56 -0.84
CA ASN A 135 -14.30 -4.80 -0.75
C ASN A 135 -14.48 -3.71 -1.82
N GLU A 136 -13.70 -3.72 -2.88
CA GLU A 136 -13.79 -2.71 -3.95
C GLU A 136 -15.17 -2.63 -4.62
N GLU A 137 -15.92 -3.73 -4.60
CA GLU A 137 -17.29 -3.75 -5.19
C GLU A 137 -18.31 -2.91 -4.39
N GLU A 138 -17.97 -2.51 -3.16
CA GLU A 138 -18.77 -1.59 -2.34
C GLU A 138 -18.58 -0.11 -2.73
N TYR A 139 -17.68 0.17 -3.70
CA TYR A 139 -17.42 1.53 -4.15
C TYR A 139 -18.65 2.17 -4.80
N ASP A 140 -18.99 3.37 -4.35
CA ASP A 140 -20.05 4.22 -4.91
C ASP A 140 -19.44 5.49 -5.53
N ALA A 141 -19.40 5.54 -6.86
CA ALA A 141 -18.83 6.65 -7.61
C ALA A 141 -19.48 8.01 -7.30
N ALA A 142 -20.77 8.03 -6.95
CA ALA A 142 -21.50 9.26 -6.67
C ALA A 142 -21.18 9.85 -5.29
N ASN A 143 -20.83 9.02 -4.30
CA ASN A 143 -20.68 9.43 -2.91
C ASN A 143 -19.27 9.32 -2.37
N HIS A 144 -18.40 8.47 -2.95
CA HIS A 144 -17.03 8.27 -2.48
C HIS A 144 -16.05 9.12 -3.29
N HIS A 145 -15.56 10.20 -2.70
CA HIS A 145 -14.62 11.13 -3.33
C HIS A 145 -13.22 11.11 -2.68
N ILE A 146 -13.16 10.88 -1.37
CA ILE A 146 -11.91 10.72 -0.62
C ILE A 146 -11.78 9.26 -0.20
N ILE A 147 -10.88 8.54 -0.84
CA ILE A 147 -10.75 7.09 -0.72
C ILE A 147 -9.41 6.76 -0.07
N SER A 148 -9.43 6.00 1.03
CA SER A 148 -8.21 5.47 1.64
C SER A 148 -7.86 4.11 1.06
N ASN A 149 -6.62 3.96 0.56
CA ASN A 149 -6.07 2.65 0.16
C ASN A 149 -5.53 1.85 1.36
N ALA A 150 -5.94 2.20 2.58
CA ALA A 150 -5.48 1.59 3.84
C ALA A 150 -3.93 1.63 3.98
N SER A 151 -3.34 0.68 4.70
CA SER A 151 -1.87 0.53 4.83
C SER A 151 -1.36 -0.66 4.02
N CYS A 152 -0.05 -0.71 3.76
CA CYS A 152 0.59 -1.87 3.14
C CYS A 152 0.35 -3.17 3.92
N THR A 153 0.42 -3.10 5.25
CA THR A 153 0.14 -4.24 6.14
C THR A 153 -1.33 -4.67 6.06
N THR A 154 -2.29 -3.73 5.98
CA THR A 154 -3.71 -4.06 5.80
C THR A 154 -3.95 -4.70 4.43
N ASN A 155 -3.29 -4.21 3.38
CA ASN A 155 -3.36 -4.80 2.04
C ASN A 155 -2.78 -6.22 1.99
N CYS A 156 -1.78 -6.54 2.83
CA CYS A 156 -1.28 -7.90 2.98
C CYS A 156 -2.27 -8.77 3.77
N LEU A 157 -2.72 -8.32 4.94
CA LEU A 157 -3.51 -9.12 5.88
C LEU A 157 -4.94 -9.38 5.39
N ALA A 158 -5.63 -8.39 4.85
CA ALA A 158 -7.06 -8.49 4.55
C ALA A 158 -7.40 -9.55 3.48
N PRO A 159 -6.66 -9.67 2.35
CA PRO A 159 -6.95 -10.70 1.35
C PRO A 159 -6.85 -12.13 1.91
N PHE A 160 -5.79 -12.45 2.64
CA PHE A 160 -5.67 -13.81 3.16
C PHE A 160 -6.56 -14.07 4.40
N ALA A 161 -6.86 -13.04 5.20
CA ALA A 161 -7.86 -13.15 6.27
C ALA A 161 -9.27 -13.42 5.70
N LYS A 162 -9.61 -12.79 4.55
CA LYS A 162 -10.86 -13.08 3.81
C LYS A 162 -10.94 -14.54 3.41
N VAL A 163 -9.88 -15.09 2.82
CA VAL A 163 -9.83 -16.51 2.42
C VAL A 163 -10.03 -17.42 3.63
N LEU A 164 -9.32 -17.18 4.74
CA LEU A 164 -9.47 -17.97 5.96
C LEU A 164 -10.88 -17.89 6.55
N ASP A 165 -11.45 -16.69 6.62
CA ASP A 165 -12.77 -16.50 7.20
C ASP A 165 -13.89 -17.13 6.34
N GLU A 166 -13.83 -16.95 5.01
CA GLU A 166 -14.80 -17.54 4.08
C GLU A 166 -14.73 -19.08 4.06
N ALA A 167 -13.53 -19.66 4.11
CA ALA A 167 -13.35 -21.10 4.04
C ALA A 167 -13.61 -21.80 5.38
N PHE A 168 -13.11 -21.22 6.49
CA PHE A 168 -13.03 -21.92 7.77
C PHE A 168 -13.64 -21.17 8.94
N GLY A 169 -13.94 -19.86 8.80
CA GLY A 169 -14.43 -18.98 9.87
C GLY A 169 -13.32 -18.59 10.87
N ILE A 170 -13.12 -17.30 11.09
CA ILE A 170 -12.19 -16.78 12.09
C ILE A 170 -12.97 -16.42 13.36
N LYS A 171 -12.64 -17.06 14.48
CA LYS A 171 -13.17 -16.67 15.79
C LYS A 171 -12.45 -15.47 16.35
N ARG A 172 -11.10 -15.52 16.36
CA ARG A 172 -10.21 -14.47 16.87
C ARG A 172 -8.79 -14.72 16.40
N GLY A 173 -7.96 -13.67 16.38
CA GLY A 173 -6.56 -13.81 16.02
C GLY A 173 -5.69 -12.67 16.51
N LEU A 174 -4.39 -12.97 16.61
CA LEU A 174 -3.34 -11.98 16.87
C LEU A 174 -2.34 -12.00 15.73
N MET A 175 -2.01 -10.81 15.21
CA MET A 175 -1.00 -10.66 14.18
C MET A 175 0.21 -9.90 14.67
N THR A 176 1.36 -10.26 14.17
CA THR A 176 2.58 -9.45 14.27
C THR A 176 3.07 -9.18 12.86
N THR A 177 3.25 -7.92 12.50
CA THR A 177 4.00 -7.62 11.29
C THR A 177 5.45 -7.35 11.65
N ILE A 178 6.36 -8.13 11.07
CA ILE A 178 7.80 -7.88 11.08
C ILE A 178 8.06 -7.02 9.84
N HIS A 179 8.33 -5.74 10.06
CA HIS A 179 8.25 -4.72 9.02
C HIS A 179 9.59 -4.04 8.79
N ALA A 180 9.94 -3.85 7.54
CA ALA A 180 11.06 -3.01 7.15
C ALA A 180 10.97 -1.61 7.78
N TYR A 181 12.10 -0.93 8.01
CA TYR A 181 12.07 0.44 8.48
C TYR A 181 11.50 1.38 7.43
N THR A 182 10.92 2.49 7.86
CA THR A 182 10.36 3.51 6.97
C THR A 182 10.86 4.90 7.39
N ASN A 183 10.65 5.91 6.54
CA ASN A 183 11.04 7.30 6.81
C ASN A 183 10.34 7.93 8.03
N ASP A 184 9.38 7.26 8.63
CA ASP A 184 8.80 7.59 9.92
C ASP A 184 9.81 7.38 11.09
N GLN A 185 10.82 6.53 10.87
CA GLN A 185 11.86 6.21 11.85
C GLN A 185 13.09 7.11 11.69
N GLN A 186 13.94 7.12 12.74
CA GLN A 186 15.16 7.92 12.76
C GLN A 186 16.38 7.10 12.33
N ILE A 187 17.30 7.71 11.61
CA ILE A 187 18.58 7.09 11.26
C ILE A 187 19.43 6.89 12.52
N LEU A 188 19.58 7.94 13.32
CA LEU A 188 20.19 7.91 14.66
C LEU A 188 19.16 8.35 15.69
N ASP A 189 19.44 8.15 16.99
CA ASP A 189 18.55 8.52 18.09
C ASP A 189 18.13 9.99 18.00
N LEU A 190 16.81 10.24 17.82
CA LEU A 190 16.23 11.57 17.67
C LEU A 190 14.79 11.57 18.22
N PRO A 191 14.27 12.71 18.75
CA PRO A 191 12.93 12.76 19.29
C PRO A 191 11.84 12.28 18.34
N HIS A 192 10.93 11.43 18.84
CA HIS A 192 9.77 10.90 18.15
C HIS A 192 8.62 10.71 19.15
N LYS A 193 7.36 10.72 18.69
CA LYS A 193 6.17 10.50 19.55
C LYS A 193 6.19 9.13 20.25
N ASP A 194 6.63 8.10 19.51
CA ASP A 194 6.90 6.76 20.04
C ASP A 194 8.37 6.70 20.46
N TYR A 195 8.63 6.52 21.74
CA TYR A 195 10.01 6.45 22.29
C TYR A 195 10.84 5.31 21.68
N ARG A 196 10.21 4.22 21.24
CA ARG A 196 10.91 3.13 20.57
C ARG A 196 11.31 3.50 19.14
N ARG A 197 10.44 4.21 18.38
CA ARG A 197 10.79 4.73 17.05
C ARG A 197 11.76 5.91 17.09
N ALA A 198 12.01 6.47 18.25
CA ALA A 198 13.07 7.48 18.46
C ALA A 198 14.49 6.90 18.35
N ARG A 199 14.64 5.58 18.36
CA ARG A 199 15.92 4.88 18.31
C ARG A 199 16.34 4.58 16.87
N ALA A 200 17.65 4.44 16.67
CA ALA A 200 18.27 4.20 15.36
C ALA A 200 17.65 2.99 14.65
N ALA A 201 17.07 3.22 13.45
CA ALA A 201 16.26 2.25 12.73
C ALA A 201 17.05 1.04 12.25
N ALA A 202 18.31 1.25 11.80
CA ALA A 202 19.17 0.21 11.24
C ALA A 202 19.95 -0.60 12.29
N GLU A 203 19.80 -0.24 13.59
CA GLU A 203 20.54 -0.86 14.70
C GLU A 203 19.64 -1.65 15.66
N ASN A 204 18.31 -1.52 15.55
CA ASN A 204 17.41 -2.02 16.57
C ASN A 204 16.23 -2.80 15.99
N ILE A 205 15.80 -3.83 16.73
CA ILE A 205 14.47 -4.43 16.61
C ILE A 205 13.53 -3.59 17.46
N ILE A 206 12.53 -2.96 16.82
CA ILE A 206 11.67 -1.93 17.43
C ILE A 206 10.21 -2.40 17.50
N PRO A 207 9.73 -2.92 18.64
CA PRO A 207 8.30 -3.17 18.84
C PRO A 207 7.53 -1.85 18.88
N THR A 208 6.42 -1.78 18.15
CA THR A 208 5.58 -0.57 18.08
C THR A 208 4.13 -0.93 17.77
N SER A 209 3.24 0.03 17.88
CA SER A 209 1.83 -0.17 17.55
C SER A 209 1.60 -0.17 16.03
N THR A 210 0.54 -0.86 15.61
CA THR A 210 -0.02 -0.77 14.26
C THR A 210 -1.55 -0.77 14.34
N GLY A 211 -2.17 0.01 13.46
CA GLY A 211 -3.62 -0.01 13.28
C GLY A 211 -4.10 -1.05 12.27
N ALA A 212 -3.18 -1.77 11.61
CA ALA A 212 -3.50 -2.62 10.46
C ALA A 212 -4.52 -3.73 10.77
N ALA A 213 -4.37 -4.44 11.89
CA ALA A 213 -5.31 -5.50 12.28
C ALA A 213 -6.73 -4.97 12.57
N LYS A 214 -6.82 -3.78 13.19
CA LYS A 214 -8.12 -3.13 13.42
C LYS A 214 -8.73 -2.60 12.12
N ALA A 215 -7.89 -2.15 11.18
CA ALA A 215 -8.34 -1.67 9.88
C ALA A 215 -8.95 -2.78 9.02
N VAL A 216 -8.58 -4.05 9.23
CA VAL A 216 -9.25 -5.19 8.57
C VAL A 216 -10.75 -5.21 8.87
N GLY A 217 -11.17 -4.86 10.09
CA GLY A 217 -12.58 -4.77 10.44
C GLY A 217 -13.36 -3.67 9.73
N LYS A 218 -12.69 -2.69 9.08
CA LYS A 218 -13.36 -1.70 8.21
C LYS A 218 -13.71 -2.28 6.84
N VAL A 219 -12.84 -3.14 6.30
CA VAL A 219 -13.00 -3.72 4.94
C VAL A 219 -13.60 -5.13 4.97
N LEU A 220 -13.58 -5.79 6.11
CA LEU A 220 -14.24 -7.08 6.41
C LEU A 220 -15.04 -6.94 7.70
N PRO A 221 -16.28 -6.42 7.67
CA PRO A 221 -17.05 -6.10 8.88
C PRO A 221 -17.29 -7.29 9.82
N ASN A 222 -17.39 -8.51 9.30
CA ASN A 222 -17.51 -9.74 10.09
C ASN A 222 -16.27 -10.09 10.92
N LEU A 223 -15.11 -9.50 10.61
CA LEU A 223 -13.87 -9.60 11.38
C LEU A 223 -13.66 -8.44 12.36
N ASN A 224 -14.59 -7.49 12.45
CA ASN A 224 -14.48 -6.36 13.35
C ASN A 224 -14.39 -6.84 14.81
N GLY A 225 -13.33 -6.40 15.51
CA GLY A 225 -13.06 -6.78 16.90
C GLY A 225 -12.46 -8.18 17.09
N LYS A 226 -12.39 -9.02 16.05
CA LYS A 226 -11.81 -10.37 16.13
C LYS A 226 -10.30 -10.39 15.99
N LEU A 227 -9.70 -9.41 15.30
CA LEU A 227 -8.26 -9.32 15.06
C LEU A 227 -7.64 -8.14 15.80
N ASN A 228 -6.46 -8.36 16.38
CA ASN A 228 -5.61 -7.33 16.96
C ASN A 228 -4.13 -7.65 16.67
N GLY A 229 -3.23 -6.73 16.97
CA GLY A 229 -1.82 -7.01 16.72
C GLY A 229 -0.88 -5.84 16.97
N MET A 230 0.38 -6.09 16.64
CA MET A 230 1.48 -5.12 16.79
C MET A 230 2.43 -5.19 15.60
N ALA A 231 3.35 -4.22 15.52
CA ALA A 231 4.44 -4.22 14.57
C ALA A 231 5.78 -4.38 15.29
N VAL A 232 6.72 -5.03 14.61
CA VAL A 232 8.13 -5.08 14.98
C VAL A 232 8.92 -4.54 13.79
N ARG A 233 9.53 -3.36 13.93
CA ARG A 233 10.44 -2.83 12.91
C ARG A 233 11.79 -3.49 13.02
N VAL A 234 12.37 -3.85 11.88
CA VAL A 234 13.66 -4.56 11.79
C VAL A 234 14.62 -3.81 10.85
N PRO A 235 15.95 -4.03 10.98
CA PRO A 235 16.98 -3.40 10.15
C PRO A 235 17.02 -3.91 8.71
N VAL A 236 15.89 -3.81 8.00
CA VAL A 236 15.69 -4.21 6.59
C VAL A 236 15.08 -3.03 5.87
N SER A 237 15.58 -2.72 4.67
CA SER A 237 15.16 -1.53 3.92
C SER A 237 13.79 -1.69 3.24
N ASP A 238 13.45 -2.92 2.85
CA ASP A 238 12.19 -3.28 2.21
C ASP A 238 11.96 -4.80 2.30
N GLY A 239 10.73 -5.24 2.11
CA GLY A 239 10.33 -6.63 2.31
C GLY A 239 9.91 -6.91 3.76
N SER A 240 8.62 -7.01 3.96
CA SER A 240 7.96 -7.20 5.27
C SER A 240 7.18 -8.51 5.29
N VAL A 241 6.81 -8.95 6.49
CA VAL A 241 6.04 -10.19 6.67
C VAL A 241 4.97 -10.01 7.74
N VAL A 242 3.78 -10.55 7.50
CA VAL A 242 2.71 -10.70 8.49
C VAL A 242 2.72 -12.13 9.01
N ASP A 243 2.74 -12.28 10.32
CA ASP A 243 2.55 -13.50 11.07
C ASP A 243 1.18 -13.43 11.77
N LEU A 244 0.20 -14.20 11.30
CA LEU A 244 -1.12 -14.29 11.91
C LEU A 244 -1.28 -15.62 12.61
N VAL A 245 -1.66 -15.59 13.89
CA VAL A 245 -2.17 -16.74 14.62
C VAL A 245 -3.67 -16.53 14.83
N ALA A 246 -4.50 -17.48 14.35
CA ALA A 246 -5.94 -17.37 14.41
C ALA A 246 -6.59 -18.69 14.87
N GLU A 247 -7.60 -18.58 15.73
CA GLU A 247 -8.51 -19.68 16.07
C GLU A 247 -9.65 -19.69 15.05
N LEU A 248 -9.86 -20.84 14.41
CA LEU A 248 -10.88 -21.06 13.39
C LEU A 248 -12.13 -21.72 13.99
N ASP A 249 -13.26 -21.59 13.28
CA ASP A 249 -14.51 -22.29 13.63
C ASP A 249 -14.45 -23.77 13.26
N LYS A 250 -13.74 -24.11 12.18
CA LYS A 250 -13.59 -25.48 11.67
C LYS A 250 -12.24 -26.06 12.06
N ASN A 251 -12.20 -27.39 12.23
CA ASN A 251 -10.96 -28.12 12.28
C ASN A 251 -10.37 -28.20 10.87
N VAL A 252 -9.06 -28.07 10.77
CA VAL A 252 -8.33 -27.99 9.48
C VAL A 252 -6.97 -28.68 9.60
N THR A 253 -6.40 -29.04 8.46
CA THR A 253 -4.98 -29.37 8.33
C THR A 253 -4.22 -28.23 7.66
N ALA A 254 -2.89 -28.22 7.75
CA ALA A 254 -2.07 -27.25 7.06
C ALA A 254 -2.23 -27.33 5.53
N GLU A 255 -2.42 -28.54 5.01
CA GLU A 255 -2.66 -28.81 3.59
C GLU A 255 -3.97 -28.19 3.11
N GLU A 256 -5.06 -28.32 3.88
CA GLU A 256 -6.36 -27.72 3.55
C GLU A 256 -6.29 -26.19 3.54
N VAL A 257 -5.57 -25.60 4.50
CA VAL A 257 -5.35 -24.16 4.57
C VAL A 257 -4.54 -23.68 3.36
N ASN A 258 -3.44 -24.37 3.04
CA ASN A 258 -2.59 -24.04 1.89
C ASN A 258 -3.34 -24.19 0.56
N GLU A 259 -4.17 -25.22 0.42
CA GLU A 259 -5.00 -25.42 -0.78
C GLU A 259 -6.02 -24.30 -0.97
N ALA A 260 -6.64 -23.82 0.11
CA ALA A 260 -7.55 -22.67 0.04
C ALA A 260 -6.83 -21.41 -0.47
N PHE A 261 -5.59 -21.16 -0.03
CA PHE A 261 -4.79 -20.05 -0.52
C PHE A 261 -4.36 -20.21 -1.98
N LYS A 262 -3.92 -21.41 -2.41
CA LYS A 262 -3.58 -21.70 -3.81
C LYS A 262 -4.76 -21.41 -4.72
N ASN A 263 -5.94 -21.93 -4.36
CA ASN A 263 -7.16 -21.74 -5.14
C ASN A 263 -7.55 -20.24 -5.23
N ALA A 264 -7.41 -19.48 -4.17
CA ALA A 264 -7.68 -18.04 -4.18
C ALA A 264 -6.66 -17.28 -5.03
N ALA A 265 -5.37 -17.60 -4.92
CA ALA A 265 -4.28 -16.97 -5.67
C ALA A 265 -4.40 -17.21 -7.19
N GLU A 266 -4.83 -18.39 -7.59
CA GLU A 266 -5.07 -18.73 -9.00
C GLU A 266 -6.43 -18.24 -9.51
N GLY A 267 -7.37 -17.97 -8.59
CA GLY A 267 -8.76 -17.60 -8.85
C GLY A 267 -9.05 -16.11 -8.69
N ASN A 268 -9.95 -15.80 -7.76
CA ASN A 268 -10.51 -14.46 -7.54
C ASN A 268 -9.53 -13.43 -6.96
N LEU A 269 -8.42 -13.86 -6.37
CA LEU A 269 -7.38 -12.97 -5.86
C LEU A 269 -6.11 -12.98 -6.72
N LYS A 270 -6.20 -13.45 -7.96
CA LYS A 270 -5.08 -13.46 -8.90
C LYS A 270 -4.49 -12.05 -9.08
N GLY A 271 -3.15 -11.92 -8.92
CA GLY A 271 -2.43 -10.66 -9.00
C GLY A 271 -2.47 -9.84 -7.69
N ILE A 272 -3.26 -10.26 -6.69
CA ILE A 272 -3.32 -9.66 -5.35
C ILE A 272 -2.70 -10.59 -4.32
N LEU A 273 -3.13 -11.85 -4.30
CA LEU A 273 -2.57 -12.93 -3.48
C LEU A 273 -1.67 -13.82 -4.34
N ALA A 274 -0.52 -14.17 -3.81
CA ALA A 274 0.33 -15.22 -4.35
C ALA A 274 0.57 -16.31 -3.29
N TYR A 275 1.07 -17.44 -3.73
CA TYR A 275 1.42 -18.58 -2.87
C TYR A 275 2.78 -19.15 -3.32
N THR A 276 3.62 -19.53 -2.34
CA THR A 276 4.90 -20.19 -2.61
C THR A 276 5.15 -21.35 -1.65
N ASP A 277 5.78 -22.41 -2.17
CA ASP A 277 6.37 -23.51 -1.39
C ASP A 277 7.92 -23.41 -1.38
N GLU A 278 8.50 -22.28 -1.83
CA GLU A 278 9.94 -22.05 -1.82
C GLU A 278 10.39 -21.40 -0.50
N PRO A 279 11.59 -21.74 0.00
CA PRO A 279 12.12 -21.20 1.26
C PRO A 279 12.70 -19.80 1.06
N ILE A 280 11.82 -18.83 0.81
CA ILE A 280 12.19 -17.43 0.52
C ILE A 280 12.42 -16.61 1.80
N VAL A 281 13.10 -15.48 1.61
CA VAL A 281 13.34 -14.46 2.65
C VAL A 281 12.95 -13.07 2.13
N SER A 282 12.95 -12.07 3.00
CA SER A 282 12.48 -10.71 2.66
C SER A 282 13.12 -10.10 1.41
N LYS A 283 14.36 -10.44 1.07
CA LYS A 283 15.02 -9.88 -0.11
C LYS A 283 14.46 -10.42 -1.42
N ASP A 284 13.92 -11.64 -1.39
CA ASP A 284 13.42 -12.33 -2.60
C ASP A 284 12.11 -11.75 -3.11
N ILE A 285 11.35 -11.05 -2.24
CA ILE A 285 10.07 -10.43 -2.60
C ILE A 285 10.17 -8.93 -2.92
N VAL A 286 11.37 -8.36 -2.89
CA VAL A 286 11.56 -6.95 -3.25
C VAL A 286 11.31 -6.77 -4.75
N GLY A 287 10.38 -5.88 -5.09
CA GLY A 287 9.90 -5.64 -6.44
C GLY A 287 8.66 -6.47 -6.82
N ASP A 288 8.19 -7.35 -5.96
CA ASP A 288 6.96 -8.12 -6.21
C ASP A 288 5.72 -7.23 -6.07
N ALA A 289 4.81 -7.34 -7.03
CA ALA A 289 3.61 -6.52 -7.13
C ALA A 289 2.41 -7.06 -6.33
N HIS A 290 2.48 -8.29 -5.80
CA HIS A 290 1.40 -8.85 -5.00
C HIS A 290 1.29 -8.14 -3.64
N SER A 291 0.08 -7.99 -3.17
CA SER A 291 -0.19 -7.44 -1.83
C SER A 291 0.19 -8.43 -0.71
N SER A 292 0.13 -9.72 -1.02
CA SER A 292 0.23 -10.80 -0.02
C SER A 292 0.77 -12.05 -0.70
N ILE A 293 1.88 -12.60 -0.20
CA ILE A 293 2.53 -13.81 -0.74
C ILE A 293 2.58 -14.84 0.39
N ILE A 294 1.70 -15.83 0.34
CA ILE A 294 1.61 -16.87 1.37
C ILE A 294 2.85 -17.76 1.32
N ASP A 295 3.50 -17.91 2.47
CA ASP A 295 4.59 -18.87 2.70
C ASP A 295 3.97 -20.20 3.17
N GLY A 296 3.75 -21.09 2.21
CA GLY A 296 3.11 -22.38 2.49
C GLY A 296 3.93 -23.29 3.38
N LEU A 297 5.27 -23.16 3.37
CA LEU A 297 6.15 -23.92 4.27
C LEU A 297 6.01 -23.53 5.73
N SER A 298 5.55 -22.32 6.00
CA SER A 298 5.39 -21.77 7.35
C SER A 298 3.99 -21.95 7.93
N THR A 299 3.04 -22.52 7.18
CA THR A 299 1.69 -22.81 7.69
C THR A 299 1.74 -23.91 8.75
N MET A 300 1.16 -23.65 9.92
CA MET A 300 1.11 -24.59 11.04
C MET A 300 -0.30 -24.66 11.59
N VAL A 301 -0.69 -25.84 12.05
CA VAL A 301 -1.95 -26.05 12.76
C VAL A 301 -1.66 -26.71 14.10
N LEU A 302 -2.24 -26.17 15.17
CA LEU A 302 -2.15 -26.70 16.52
C LEU A 302 -3.58 -26.98 17.03
N GLU A 303 -3.78 -28.15 17.66
CA GLU A 303 -5.07 -28.57 18.21
C GLU A 303 -6.25 -28.43 17.22
N ASP A 304 -5.99 -28.81 15.97
CA ASP A 304 -6.92 -28.89 14.83
C ASP A 304 -7.51 -27.57 14.34
N ASN A 305 -7.52 -26.47 15.13
CA ASN A 305 -8.18 -25.23 14.73
C ASN A 305 -7.41 -23.94 15.07
N LEU A 306 -6.25 -24.03 15.69
CA LEU A 306 -5.37 -22.89 15.88
C LEU A 306 -4.34 -22.85 14.74
N VAL A 307 -4.54 -21.97 13.79
CA VAL A 307 -3.69 -21.84 12.59
C VAL A 307 -2.69 -20.71 12.74
N LYS A 308 -1.47 -20.94 12.26
CA LYS A 308 -0.46 -19.92 12.00
C LYS A 308 -0.25 -19.78 10.50
N VAL A 309 -0.36 -18.57 9.99
CA VAL A 309 -0.12 -18.23 8.59
C VAL A 309 0.92 -17.12 8.51
N VAL A 310 1.89 -17.29 7.61
CA VAL A 310 2.91 -16.29 7.31
C VAL A 310 2.70 -15.79 5.89
N SER A 311 2.70 -14.48 5.70
CA SER A 311 2.58 -13.85 4.38
C SER A 311 3.57 -12.73 4.20
N TRP A 312 4.34 -12.80 3.12
CA TRP A 312 5.31 -11.79 2.70
C TRP A 312 4.66 -10.69 1.87
N TYR A 313 5.23 -9.49 1.89
CA TYR A 313 4.83 -8.40 1.01
C TYR A 313 5.95 -7.37 0.84
N ASP A 314 6.11 -6.89 -0.39
CA ASP A 314 6.90 -5.67 -0.61
C ASP A 314 6.05 -4.48 -0.15
N ASN A 315 6.44 -3.86 0.96
CA ASN A 315 5.67 -2.79 1.58
C ASN A 315 5.67 -1.49 0.78
N GLU A 316 6.54 -1.37 -0.23
CA GLU A 316 6.59 -0.24 -1.16
C GLU A 316 5.96 -0.59 -2.51
N MET A 317 6.48 -1.62 -3.22
CA MET A 317 6.07 -1.96 -4.58
C MET A 317 4.67 -2.58 -4.62
N GLY A 318 4.38 -3.59 -3.81
CA GLY A 318 3.06 -4.21 -3.75
C GLY A 318 1.97 -3.19 -3.39
N TYR A 319 2.25 -2.31 -2.42
CA TYR A 319 1.33 -1.24 -2.05
C TYR A 319 1.14 -0.19 -3.15
N SER A 320 2.23 0.22 -3.81
CA SER A 320 2.18 1.20 -4.90
C SER A 320 1.38 0.66 -6.10
N THR A 321 1.51 -0.63 -6.40
CA THR A 321 0.70 -1.31 -7.42
C THR A 321 -0.79 -1.22 -7.11
N ARG A 322 -1.19 -1.41 -5.86
CA ARG A 322 -2.61 -1.27 -5.46
C ARG A 322 -3.13 0.14 -5.61
N CYS A 323 -2.30 1.18 -5.45
CA CYS A 323 -2.70 2.55 -5.75
C CYS A 323 -2.98 2.75 -7.25
N VAL A 324 -2.18 2.13 -8.13
CA VAL A 324 -2.38 2.14 -9.59
C VAL A 324 -3.67 1.41 -9.95
N ASP A 325 -3.86 0.19 -9.44
CA ASP A 325 -5.06 -0.61 -9.68
C ASP A 325 -6.34 0.10 -9.22
N LEU A 326 -6.29 0.71 -8.03
CA LEU A 326 -7.44 1.47 -7.51
C LEU A 326 -7.79 2.65 -8.41
N ALA A 327 -6.80 3.43 -8.87
CA ALA A 327 -7.07 4.57 -9.75
C ALA A 327 -7.70 4.13 -11.08
N LYS A 328 -7.24 3.01 -11.65
CA LYS A 328 -7.83 2.41 -12.85
C LYS A 328 -9.25 1.92 -12.60
N PHE A 329 -9.47 1.24 -11.48
CA PHE A 329 -10.79 0.77 -11.04
C PHE A 329 -11.79 1.93 -10.90
N LEU A 330 -11.40 3.03 -10.23
CA LEU A 330 -12.24 4.22 -10.13
C LEU A 330 -12.63 4.76 -11.52
N LYS A 331 -11.69 4.75 -12.48
CA LYS A 331 -11.96 5.17 -13.87
C LYS A 331 -12.94 4.23 -14.56
N GLU A 332 -12.81 2.93 -14.39
CA GLU A 332 -13.72 1.91 -14.95
C GLU A 332 -15.15 2.03 -14.40
N LYS A 333 -15.27 2.33 -13.11
CA LYS A 333 -16.57 2.53 -12.43
C LYS A 333 -17.19 3.92 -12.72
N GLY A 334 -16.54 4.78 -13.50
CA GLY A 334 -17.09 6.06 -13.98
C GLY A 334 -16.68 7.27 -13.13
N LEU A 335 -15.72 7.09 -12.17
CA LEU A 335 -15.22 8.08 -11.21
C LEU A 335 -16.31 8.59 -10.30
#